data_7e5376a9b3f1bec4f08fd1f73024c80e
#
_entry.id   7e5376a9b3f1bec4f08fd1f73024c80e
#
_cell.length_a   1.000
_cell.length_b   1.000
_cell.length_c   1.000
_cell.angle_alpha   90.00
_cell.angle_beta   90.00
_cell.angle_gamma   90.00
#
_symmetry.space_group_name_H-M   'P 1'
#
loop_
_entity.id
_entity.type
_entity.pdbx_description
1 polymer ?
#
loop_
_entity_poly.entity_id
_entity_poly.type
_entity_poly.pdbx_seq_one_letter_code
_entity_poly.pdbx_strand_id
1 'polypeptide(L)'
;MLPLIDTHQHLWDLSRLELPWTGGIPQLNRSFLMSDYLQASEGQKVSKTVYMEVDVHPDLRQREVEIISEICSDESNPMQAAVFCAEPGGVDFESFLDNNQNNPRIRGLRKVLHNPDIPKGACLKRDFVDGVRKLGE
;
A
#
# COMPACT_ATOMS: atom_id res chain seq x y z
N MET A 1 3.32 -29.67 -0.78
CA MET A 1 2.65 -28.43 -0.31
C MET A 1 2.42 -27.57 -1.54
N LEU A 2 1.22 -27.04 -1.73
CA LEU A 2 0.91 -26.13 -2.84
C LEU A 2 1.63 -24.77 -2.66
N PRO A 3 1.99 -24.08 -3.75
CA PRO A 3 2.53 -22.74 -3.66
C PRO A 3 1.48 -21.77 -3.09
N LEU A 4 1.92 -20.85 -2.25
CA LEU A 4 1.09 -19.84 -1.62
C LEU A 4 1.32 -18.49 -2.32
N ILE A 5 0.26 -17.76 -2.57
CA ILE A 5 0.31 -16.35 -2.96
C ILE A 5 -0.25 -15.53 -1.80
N ASP A 6 0.60 -14.72 -1.18
CA ASP A 6 0.18 -13.80 -0.14
C ASP A 6 -0.29 -12.49 -0.77
N THR A 7 -1.58 -12.21 -0.69
CA THR A 7 -2.19 -11.03 -1.31
C THR A 7 -2.34 -9.84 -0.37
N HIS A 8 -1.73 -9.89 0.83
CA HIS A 8 -1.88 -8.82 1.83
C HIS A 8 -0.62 -8.67 2.68
N GLN A 9 0.51 -8.37 2.05
CA GLN A 9 1.80 -8.14 2.69
C GLN A 9 1.98 -6.65 3.02
N HIS A 10 2.35 -6.35 4.27
CA HIS A 10 2.78 -5.01 4.68
C HIS A 10 4.29 -5.00 4.93
N LEU A 11 4.97 -4.00 4.37
CA LEU A 11 6.38 -3.69 4.66
C LEU A 11 6.52 -2.18 4.83
N TRP A 12 7.44 -1.75 5.70
CA TRP A 12 7.81 -0.34 5.82
C TRP A 12 9.22 -0.18 6.37
N ASP A 13 9.86 0.90 5.96
CA ASP A 13 11.15 1.34 6.43
C ASP A 13 11.01 2.73 7.06
N LEU A 14 11.09 2.81 8.40
CA LEU A 14 10.94 4.08 9.13
C LEU A 14 12.11 5.04 8.91
N SER A 15 13.19 4.63 8.24
CA SER A 15 14.24 5.54 7.80
C SER A 15 13.87 6.28 6.51
N ARG A 16 12.86 5.81 5.77
CA ARG A 16 12.45 6.33 4.46
C ARG A 16 11.00 6.82 4.43
N LEU A 17 10.16 6.32 5.35
CA LEU A 17 8.72 6.58 5.44
C LEU A 17 8.35 6.97 6.87
N GLU A 18 7.35 7.83 7.00
CA GLU A 18 6.74 8.17 8.28
C GLU A 18 5.35 7.54 8.37
N LEU A 19 5.14 6.74 9.42
CA LEU A 19 3.88 6.09 9.75
C LEU A 19 3.37 6.62 11.11
N PRO A 20 2.60 7.70 11.14
CA PRO A 20 2.19 8.36 12.39
C PRO A 20 1.47 7.43 13.37
N TRP A 21 0.72 6.47 12.84
CA TRP A 21 -0.05 5.52 13.65
C TRP A 21 0.81 4.53 14.44
N THR A 22 2.07 4.28 14.03
CA THR A 22 2.97 3.34 14.75
C THR A 22 3.48 3.90 16.08
N GLY A 23 3.49 5.22 16.24
CA GLY A 23 4.02 5.87 17.44
C GLY A 23 3.35 5.48 18.75
N GLY A 24 2.08 5.05 18.69
CA GLY A 24 1.33 4.52 19.84
C GLY A 24 1.49 3.03 20.08
N ILE A 25 2.23 2.28 19.24
CA ILE A 25 2.34 0.82 19.26
C ILE A 25 3.82 0.41 19.22
N PRO A 26 4.49 0.30 20.39
CA PRO A 26 5.94 0.06 20.44
C PRO A 26 6.42 -1.14 19.61
N GLN A 27 5.60 -2.20 19.50
CA GLN A 27 5.93 -3.41 18.74
C GLN A 27 5.98 -3.17 17.23
N LEU A 28 5.26 -2.16 16.73
CA LEU A 28 5.18 -1.78 15.32
C LEU A 28 6.02 -0.55 14.97
N ASN A 29 6.53 0.17 15.99
CA ASN A 29 7.38 1.35 15.79
C ASN A 29 8.83 0.96 15.49
N ARG A 30 9.01 0.12 14.49
CA ARG A 30 10.29 -0.29 13.90
C ARG A 30 10.09 -0.57 12.40
N SER A 31 11.17 -0.66 11.65
CA SER A 31 11.10 -1.12 10.26
C SER A 31 10.74 -2.60 10.17
N PHE A 32 9.96 -2.97 9.15
CA PHE A 32 9.66 -4.33 8.74
C PHE A 32 9.98 -4.45 7.25
N LEU A 33 11.11 -5.07 6.95
CA LEU A 33 11.67 -5.15 5.60
C LEU A 33 11.35 -6.50 4.95
N MET A 34 11.68 -6.64 3.67
CA MET A 34 11.52 -7.91 2.96
C MET A 34 12.27 -9.06 3.66
N SER A 35 13.43 -8.79 4.25
CA SER A 35 14.18 -9.78 5.03
C SER A 35 13.40 -10.30 6.25
N ASP A 36 12.68 -9.42 6.96
CA ASP A 36 11.83 -9.82 8.09
C ASP A 36 10.69 -10.71 7.62
N TYR A 37 10.07 -10.36 6.47
CA TYR A 37 8.99 -11.15 5.89
C TYR A 37 9.47 -12.54 5.47
N LEU A 38 10.60 -12.62 4.76
CA LEU A 38 11.16 -13.89 4.32
C LEU A 38 11.52 -14.79 5.51
N GLN A 39 12.08 -14.22 6.58
CA GLN A 39 12.37 -14.93 7.81
C GLN A 39 11.07 -15.43 8.48
N ALA A 40 10.05 -14.58 8.58
CA ALA A 40 8.77 -14.94 9.21
C ALA A 40 8.00 -16.02 8.43
N SER A 41 8.17 -16.04 7.11
CA SER A 41 7.52 -17.00 6.21
C SER A 41 8.38 -18.24 5.91
N GLU A 42 9.50 -18.41 6.59
CA GLU A 42 10.39 -19.55 6.39
C GLU A 42 9.62 -20.88 6.56
N GLY A 43 9.86 -21.82 5.64
CA GLY A 43 9.14 -23.10 5.58
C GLY A 43 7.76 -23.02 4.90
N GLN A 44 7.22 -21.84 4.64
CA GLN A 44 6.04 -21.66 3.79
C GLN A 44 6.48 -21.57 2.32
N LYS A 45 5.71 -22.16 1.42
CA LYS A 45 6.00 -22.06 -0.02
C LYS A 45 5.40 -20.78 -0.62
N VAL A 46 5.77 -19.61 -0.07
CA VAL A 46 5.35 -18.33 -0.64
C VAL A 46 6.05 -18.15 -1.99
N SER A 47 5.27 -18.09 -3.06
CA SER A 47 5.78 -17.94 -4.42
C SER A 47 5.65 -16.51 -4.94
N LYS A 48 4.61 -15.79 -4.48
CA LYS A 48 4.36 -14.40 -4.86
C LYS A 48 3.70 -13.65 -3.70
N THR A 49 3.92 -12.34 -3.65
CA THR A 49 3.21 -11.46 -2.72
C THR A 49 2.64 -10.24 -3.43
N VAL A 50 1.58 -9.67 -2.84
CA VAL A 50 1.04 -8.38 -3.22
C VAL A 50 1.17 -7.46 -2.01
N TYR A 51 1.88 -6.35 -2.20
CA TYR A 51 1.99 -5.32 -1.19
C TYR A 51 0.64 -4.63 -0.95
N MET A 52 0.34 -4.35 0.31
CA MET A 52 -0.78 -3.53 0.74
C MET A 52 -0.24 -2.30 1.46
N GLU A 53 -0.71 -1.12 1.09
CA GLU A 53 -0.33 0.17 1.66
C GLU A 53 -0.35 0.17 3.20
N VAL A 54 0.45 1.04 3.82
CA VAL A 54 0.66 1.06 5.28
C VAL A 54 0.24 2.38 5.94
N ASP A 55 -0.66 3.13 5.32
CA ASP A 55 -1.19 4.40 5.82
C ASP A 55 -0.07 5.38 6.23
N VAL A 56 0.86 5.59 5.29
CA VAL A 56 1.95 6.56 5.43
C VAL A 56 1.39 7.99 5.56
N HIS A 57 2.20 8.90 6.09
CA HIS A 57 1.86 10.33 6.05
C HIS A 57 1.46 10.73 4.62
N PRO A 58 0.37 11.49 4.40
CA PRO A 58 -0.15 11.80 3.06
C PRO A 58 0.89 12.33 2.07
N ASP A 59 1.80 13.18 2.53
CA ASP A 59 2.88 13.75 1.69
C ASP A 59 3.91 12.71 1.22
N LEU A 60 3.91 11.52 1.81
CA LEU A 60 4.83 10.43 1.47
C LEU A 60 4.20 9.33 0.61
N ARG A 61 2.93 9.46 0.20
CA ARG A 61 2.26 8.44 -0.64
C ARG A 61 3.01 8.17 -1.94
N GLN A 62 3.48 9.21 -2.64
CA GLN A 62 4.26 9.02 -3.86
C GLN A 62 5.61 8.36 -3.56
N ARG A 63 6.22 8.69 -2.41
CA ARG A 63 7.46 8.06 -1.98
C ARG A 63 7.28 6.58 -1.66
N GLU A 64 6.15 6.20 -1.06
CA GLU A 64 5.78 4.80 -0.86
C GLU A 64 5.69 4.06 -2.19
N VAL A 65 5.03 4.65 -3.20
CA VAL A 65 4.93 4.07 -4.55
C VAL A 65 6.31 3.81 -5.15
N GLU A 66 7.23 4.77 -5.06
CA GLU A 66 8.59 4.63 -5.58
C GLU A 66 9.34 3.47 -4.91
N ILE A 67 9.37 3.46 -3.57
CA ILE A 67 10.07 2.43 -2.78
C ILE A 67 9.53 1.03 -3.09
N ILE A 68 8.23 0.87 -3.10
CA ILE A 68 7.61 -0.43 -3.31
C ILE A 68 7.76 -0.88 -4.78
N SER A 69 7.72 0.04 -5.73
CA SER A 69 7.98 -0.27 -7.14
C SER A 69 9.42 -0.74 -7.37
N GLU A 70 10.40 -0.16 -6.65
CA GLU A 70 11.79 -0.65 -6.65
C GLU A 70 11.83 -2.11 -6.15
N ILE A 71 11.17 -2.41 -5.01
CA ILE A 71 11.12 -3.77 -4.46
C ILE A 71 10.43 -4.74 -5.43
N CYS A 72 9.32 -4.36 -6.04
CA CYS A 72 8.61 -5.17 -7.05
C CYS A 72 9.45 -5.44 -8.31
N SER A 73 10.47 -4.64 -8.57
CA SER A 73 11.35 -4.78 -9.74
C SER A 73 12.54 -5.69 -9.48
N ASP A 74 12.79 -6.03 -8.22
CA ASP A 74 13.84 -6.96 -7.80
C ASP A 74 13.30 -8.40 -7.84
N GLU A 75 13.72 -9.15 -8.87
CA GLU A 75 13.30 -10.55 -9.08
C GLU A 75 13.78 -11.52 -8.00
N SER A 76 14.68 -11.08 -7.09
CA SER A 76 15.19 -11.92 -6.01
C SER A 76 14.18 -12.12 -4.86
N ASN A 77 13.07 -11.38 -4.85
CA ASN A 77 12.02 -11.45 -3.85
C ASN A 77 10.63 -11.76 -4.45
N PRO A 78 9.65 -12.22 -3.66
CA PRO A 78 8.36 -12.66 -4.16
C PRO A 78 7.38 -11.52 -4.51
N MET A 79 7.65 -10.25 -4.20
CA MET A 79 6.71 -9.15 -4.40
C MET A 79 6.54 -8.82 -5.88
N GLN A 80 5.32 -8.93 -6.39
CA GLN A 80 5.03 -8.76 -7.82
C GLN A 80 4.13 -7.58 -8.13
N ALA A 81 3.35 -7.14 -7.16
CA ALA A 81 2.34 -6.11 -7.33
C ALA A 81 2.07 -5.36 -6.02
N ALA A 82 1.38 -4.24 -6.13
CA ALA A 82 1.04 -3.41 -4.98
C ALA A 82 -0.36 -2.79 -5.09
N VAL A 83 -0.97 -2.56 -3.93
CA VAL A 83 -2.16 -1.77 -3.72
C VAL A 83 -1.77 -0.59 -2.84
N PHE A 84 -1.93 0.63 -3.33
CA PHE A 84 -1.51 1.85 -2.64
C PHE A 84 -2.66 2.63 -2.02
N CYS A 85 -2.32 3.51 -1.08
CA CYS A 85 -3.29 4.44 -0.53
C CYS A 85 -3.58 5.57 -1.52
N ALA A 86 -4.85 5.79 -1.80
CA ALA A 86 -5.32 7.01 -2.47
C ALA A 86 -6.67 7.42 -1.89
N GLU A 87 -7.04 8.67 -2.08
CA GLU A 87 -8.28 9.24 -1.56
C GLU A 87 -9.23 9.57 -2.71
N PRO A 88 -10.15 8.65 -3.08
CA PRO A 88 -11.13 8.92 -4.12
C PRO A 88 -11.92 10.20 -3.81
N GLY A 89 -11.93 11.14 -4.76
CA GLY A 89 -12.55 12.46 -4.58
C GLY A 89 -11.71 13.49 -3.79
N GLY A 90 -10.51 13.12 -3.35
CA GLY A 90 -9.53 14.07 -2.79
C GLY A 90 -8.93 14.97 -3.87
N VAL A 91 -8.42 16.13 -3.45
CA VAL A 91 -7.86 17.15 -4.38
C VAL A 91 -6.68 16.63 -5.19
N ASP A 92 -5.89 15.70 -4.64
CA ASP A 92 -4.70 15.14 -5.28
C ASP A 92 -4.98 13.82 -6.01
N PHE A 93 -6.24 13.36 -6.03
CA PHE A 93 -6.56 12.03 -6.54
C PHE A 93 -6.25 11.88 -8.02
N GLU A 94 -6.64 12.87 -8.84
CA GLU A 94 -6.40 12.85 -10.28
C GLU A 94 -4.89 12.89 -10.59
N SER A 95 -4.17 13.79 -9.95
CA SER A 95 -2.71 13.86 -10.14
C SER A 95 -2.00 12.60 -9.69
N PHE A 96 -2.47 11.94 -8.62
CA PHE A 96 -1.95 10.64 -8.22
C PHE A 96 -2.18 9.57 -9.30
N LEU A 97 -3.36 9.52 -9.90
CA LEU A 97 -3.67 8.59 -11.00
C LEU A 97 -2.76 8.86 -12.21
N ASP A 98 -2.69 10.12 -12.66
CA ASP A 98 -1.90 10.51 -13.82
C ASP A 98 -0.42 10.17 -13.66
N ASN A 99 0.15 10.42 -12.48
CA ASN A 99 1.54 10.12 -12.18
C ASN A 99 1.84 8.62 -12.16
N ASN A 100 0.84 7.78 -11.91
CA ASN A 100 1.04 6.37 -11.64
C ASN A 100 0.36 5.42 -12.66
N GLN A 101 -0.44 5.93 -13.62
CA GLN A 101 -1.20 5.13 -14.59
C GLN A 101 -0.35 4.15 -15.41
N ASN A 102 0.91 4.49 -15.69
CA ASN A 102 1.82 3.64 -16.46
C ASN A 102 2.67 2.69 -15.60
N ASN A 103 2.46 2.66 -14.28
CA ASN A 103 3.19 1.77 -13.40
C ASN A 103 2.58 0.36 -13.41
N PRO A 104 3.24 -0.64 -14.04
CA PRO A 104 2.68 -1.98 -14.18
C PRO A 104 2.61 -2.75 -12.86
N ARG A 105 3.17 -2.23 -11.78
CA ARG A 105 3.16 -2.86 -10.46
C ARG A 105 1.93 -2.51 -9.65
N ILE A 106 1.25 -1.40 -9.96
CA ILE A 106 0.02 -0.99 -9.28
C ILE A 106 -1.16 -1.83 -9.80
N ARG A 107 -1.88 -2.46 -8.89
CA ARG A 107 -3.03 -3.31 -9.19
C ARG A 107 -4.31 -2.87 -8.50
N GLY A 108 -4.25 -1.86 -7.66
CA GLY A 108 -5.42 -1.33 -6.98
C GLY A 108 -5.08 -0.21 -6.03
N LEU A 109 -6.14 0.38 -5.50
CA LEU A 109 -6.06 1.41 -4.47
C LEU A 109 -6.87 0.99 -3.26
N ARG A 110 -6.43 1.42 -2.09
CA ARG A 110 -7.10 1.21 -0.81
C ARG A 110 -7.28 2.55 -0.10
N LYS A 111 -8.43 2.76 0.52
CA LYS A 111 -8.66 3.84 1.47
C LYS A 111 -9.14 3.25 2.79
N VAL A 112 -8.39 3.51 3.85
CA VAL A 112 -8.81 3.16 5.22
C VAL A 112 -9.95 4.08 5.62
N LEU A 113 -11.11 3.51 5.99
CA LEU A 113 -12.33 4.27 6.31
C LEU A 113 -12.70 4.23 7.80
N HIS A 114 -11.99 3.46 8.61
CA HIS A 114 -12.30 3.30 10.04
C HIS A 114 -11.51 4.26 10.95
N ASN A 115 -10.65 5.10 10.39
CA ASN A 115 -9.93 6.10 11.19
C ASN A 115 -10.93 7.07 11.83
N PRO A 116 -10.73 7.46 13.10
CA PRO A 116 -11.64 8.32 13.85
C PRO A 116 -11.94 9.65 13.16
N ASP A 117 -10.99 10.17 12.39
CA ASP A 117 -11.11 11.45 11.67
C ASP A 117 -11.94 11.35 10.39
N ILE A 118 -12.28 10.13 9.95
CA ILE A 118 -13.09 9.93 8.74
C ILE A 118 -14.56 9.87 9.11
N PRO A 119 -15.40 10.80 8.59
CA PRO A 119 -16.83 10.81 8.88
C PRO A 119 -17.52 9.52 8.43
N LYS A 120 -18.48 9.05 9.23
CA LYS A 120 -19.35 7.94 8.82
C LYS A 120 -20.02 8.27 7.47
N GLY A 121 -19.99 7.30 6.55
CA GLY A 121 -20.54 7.46 5.21
C GLY A 121 -19.67 8.27 4.24
N ALA A 122 -18.40 8.53 4.57
CA ALA A 122 -17.48 9.21 3.67
C ALA A 122 -17.44 8.58 2.27
N CYS A 123 -17.46 7.23 2.20
CA CYS A 123 -17.49 6.49 0.93
C CYS A 123 -18.80 6.62 0.13
N LEU A 124 -19.84 7.21 0.71
CA LEU A 124 -21.13 7.47 0.05
C LEU A 124 -21.21 8.89 -0.54
N LYS A 125 -20.23 9.73 -0.24
CA LYS A 125 -20.16 11.07 -0.83
C LYS A 125 -19.98 10.97 -2.35
N ARG A 126 -20.61 11.90 -3.07
CA ARG A 126 -20.59 11.92 -4.54
C ARG A 126 -19.14 11.91 -5.07
N ASP A 127 -18.29 12.78 -4.54
CA ASP A 127 -16.91 12.92 -5.00
C ASP A 127 -16.12 11.62 -4.82
N PHE A 128 -16.33 10.90 -3.69
CA PHE A 128 -15.72 9.60 -3.46
C PHE A 128 -16.22 8.56 -4.49
N VAL A 129 -17.53 8.49 -4.71
CA VAL A 129 -18.14 7.56 -5.69
C VAL A 129 -17.65 7.85 -7.10
N ASP A 130 -17.59 9.13 -7.49
CA ASP A 130 -17.11 9.54 -8.81
C ASP A 130 -15.60 9.25 -8.96
N GLY A 131 -14.80 9.42 -7.90
CA GLY A 131 -13.39 9.00 -7.88
C GLY A 131 -13.22 7.49 -8.07
N VAL A 132 -14.04 6.67 -7.41
CA VAL A 132 -14.00 5.20 -7.59
C VAL A 132 -14.39 4.81 -9.02
N ARG A 133 -15.34 5.49 -9.66
CA ARG A 133 -15.72 5.23 -11.06
C ARG A 133 -14.56 5.46 -12.03
N LYS A 134 -13.76 6.51 -11.81
CA LYS A 134 -12.56 6.77 -12.62
C LYS A 134 -11.53 5.63 -12.60
N LEU A 135 -11.51 4.80 -11.56
CA LEU A 135 -10.64 3.62 -11.53
C LEU A 135 -11.07 2.51 -12.49
N GLY A 136 -12.30 2.55 -12.98
CA GLY A 136 -12.84 1.57 -13.93
C GLY A 136 -12.73 2.00 -15.39
N GLU A 137 -12.27 3.21 -15.66
CA GLU A 137 -12.06 3.78 -17.00
C GLU A 137 -10.62 3.51 -17.47
#